data_0f57bbeebcb8f2e00caff9052e439224
#
_entry.id   0f57bbeebcb8f2e00caff9052e439224
#
_cell.length_a   1.000
_cell.length_b   1.000
_cell.length_c   1.000
_cell.angle_alpha   90.00
_cell.angle_beta   90.00
_cell.angle_gamma   90.00
#
_symmetry.space_group_name_H-M   'P 1'
#
loop_
_entity.id
_entity.type
_entity.pdbx_description
1 polymer ?
#
loop_
_entity_poly.entity_id
_entity_poly.type
_entity_poly.pdbx_seq_one_letter_code
_entity_poly.pdbx_strand_id
1 'polypeptide(L)'
;KSFNLSVKDKIRSFKKIIKVDSDKSISIRSLLIGAISQNISSIKNILESEDVLSTISCLNKLGVKISKKNNKFIVHGRGIGSLYAKKNVELNFGNSGTLARLIIGLLATTPNINLKLTGDHSLKKRSMKKLILLMSKFGATFIPKNKFHFPLNIISSDMPLGINYKAGVSAQLKSAVMLAGLNSYGLTNIFEHKQSRDH
;
A
#
# COMPACT_ATOMS: atom_id res chain seq x y z
N LYS A 1 23.32 13.46 13.30
CA LYS A 1 24.66 13.99 12.91
C LYS A 1 24.51 14.56 11.51
N SER A 2 24.86 15.82 11.31
CA SER A 2 25.01 16.44 10.00
C SER A 2 26.44 16.22 9.52
N PHE A 3 26.63 16.00 8.23
CA PHE A 3 27.96 15.99 7.60
C PHE A 3 27.93 16.92 6.40
N ASN A 4 29.07 17.55 6.14
CA ASN A 4 29.26 18.37 4.96
C ASN A 4 30.03 17.56 3.91
N LEU A 5 29.48 17.49 2.71
CA LEU A 5 30.15 16.92 1.54
C LEU A 5 30.65 18.06 0.66
N SER A 6 31.93 18.12 0.43
CA SER A 6 32.54 19.07 -0.49
C SER A 6 33.15 18.33 -1.70
N VAL A 7 32.66 18.65 -2.89
CA VAL A 7 33.18 18.10 -4.15
C VAL A 7 34.04 19.20 -4.80
N LYS A 8 35.34 19.00 -4.82
CA LYS A 8 36.31 20.00 -5.33
C LYS A 8 36.64 19.83 -6.82
N ASP A 9 36.49 18.61 -7.34
CA ASP A 9 36.91 18.29 -8.71
C ASP A 9 35.73 18.02 -9.62
N LYS A 10 35.86 18.44 -10.89
CA LYS A 10 34.90 18.06 -11.93
C LYS A 10 35.11 16.60 -12.32
N ILE A 11 34.01 15.85 -12.39
CA ILE A 11 34.03 14.49 -12.91
C ILE A 11 34.38 14.54 -14.40
N ARG A 12 35.45 13.83 -14.76
CA ARG A 12 35.84 13.64 -16.19
C ARG A 12 34.89 12.58 -16.79
N SER A 13 34.81 12.56 -18.13
CA SER A 13 34.07 11.53 -18.84
C SER A 13 34.47 10.13 -18.35
N PHE A 14 33.51 9.34 -17.89
CA PHE A 14 33.74 7.96 -17.46
C PHE A 14 32.62 7.05 -17.98
N LYS A 15 32.98 5.80 -18.22
CA LYS A 15 32.00 4.71 -18.51
C LYS A 15 32.09 3.70 -17.41
N LYS A 16 31.02 3.62 -16.61
CA LYS A 16 30.95 2.69 -15.47
C LYS A 16 29.55 2.11 -15.37
N ILE A 17 29.47 0.82 -15.13
CA ILE A 17 28.21 0.15 -14.80
C ILE A 17 28.07 0.15 -13.28
N ILE A 18 27.01 0.74 -12.77
CA ILE A 18 26.69 0.73 -11.35
C ILE A 18 25.39 -0.07 -11.14
N LYS A 19 25.36 -0.86 -10.08
CA LYS A 19 24.15 -1.54 -9.63
C LYS A 19 23.53 -0.69 -8.54
N VAL A 20 22.25 -0.35 -8.72
CA VAL A 20 21.48 0.41 -7.73
C VAL A 20 20.55 -0.53 -6.95
N ASP A 21 20.18 -0.11 -5.74
CA ASP A 21 19.21 -0.82 -4.93
C ASP A 21 17.81 -0.76 -5.55
N SER A 22 16.98 -1.71 -5.15
CA SER A 22 15.60 -1.80 -5.60
C SER A 22 14.73 -0.69 -5.01
N ASP A 23 13.71 -0.28 -5.74
CA ASP A 23 12.78 0.74 -5.26
C ASP A 23 11.83 0.19 -4.18
N LYS A 24 11.68 0.95 -3.10
CA LYS A 24 10.81 0.60 -1.97
C LYS A 24 9.33 0.55 -2.36
N SER A 25 8.88 1.53 -3.12
CA SER A 25 7.47 1.65 -3.50
C SER A 25 7.06 0.57 -4.48
N ILE A 26 7.94 0.20 -5.41
CA ILE A 26 7.73 -0.93 -6.33
C ILE A 26 7.72 -2.24 -5.54
N SER A 27 8.63 -2.42 -4.57
CA SER A 27 8.67 -3.61 -3.71
C SER A 27 7.37 -3.81 -2.93
N ILE A 28 6.81 -2.75 -2.33
CA ILE A 28 5.52 -2.80 -1.63
C ILE A 28 4.39 -3.17 -2.61
N ARG A 29 4.34 -2.50 -3.77
CA ARG A 29 3.29 -2.75 -4.77
C ARG A 29 3.33 -4.17 -5.30
N SER A 30 4.51 -4.69 -5.62
CA SER A 30 4.64 -6.07 -6.13
C SER A 30 4.15 -7.12 -5.14
N LEU A 31 4.40 -6.91 -3.82
CA LEU A 31 3.85 -7.77 -2.77
C LEU A 31 2.33 -7.68 -2.68
N LEU A 32 1.76 -6.47 -2.74
CA LEU A 32 0.31 -6.27 -2.68
C LEU A 32 -0.40 -6.86 -3.91
N ILE A 33 0.14 -6.65 -5.11
CA ILE A 33 -0.40 -7.25 -6.36
C ILE A 33 -0.26 -8.77 -6.33
N GLY A 34 0.90 -9.28 -5.92
CA GLY A 34 1.09 -10.72 -5.74
C GLY A 34 0.12 -11.34 -4.75
N ALA A 35 -0.25 -10.61 -3.69
CA ALA A 35 -1.19 -11.07 -2.67
C ALA A 35 -2.63 -11.23 -3.19
N ILE A 36 -3.04 -10.39 -4.12
CA ILE A 36 -4.38 -10.41 -4.74
C ILE A 36 -4.42 -11.15 -6.08
N SER A 37 -3.31 -11.70 -6.56
CA SER A 37 -3.30 -12.58 -7.72
C SER A 37 -3.92 -13.94 -7.38
N GLN A 38 -4.33 -14.70 -8.39
CA GLN A 38 -4.93 -16.05 -8.18
C GLN A 38 -3.89 -17.15 -7.95
N ASN A 39 -2.67 -16.94 -8.43
CA ASN A 39 -1.61 -17.94 -8.44
C ASN A 39 -0.39 -17.51 -7.62
N ILE A 40 0.68 -18.28 -7.72
CA ILE A 40 1.95 -18.00 -7.06
C ILE A 40 2.72 -16.95 -7.87
N SER A 41 3.11 -15.88 -7.21
CA SER A 41 3.99 -14.85 -7.76
C SER A 41 5.41 -15.01 -7.22
N SER A 42 6.41 -14.96 -8.12
CA SER A 42 7.83 -14.98 -7.77
C SER A 42 8.43 -13.60 -8.01
N ILE A 43 8.84 -12.91 -6.96
CA ILE A 43 9.33 -11.53 -7.01
C ILE A 43 10.81 -11.52 -6.66
N LYS A 44 11.62 -10.96 -7.58
CA LYS A 44 13.08 -10.81 -7.40
C LYS A 44 13.42 -9.38 -7.03
N ASN A 45 14.58 -9.18 -6.43
CA ASN A 45 15.14 -7.87 -6.13
C ASN A 45 14.19 -6.98 -5.30
N ILE A 46 13.54 -7.54 -4.29
CA ILE A 46 12.77 -6.74 -3.32
C ILE A 46 13.75 -6.02 -2.38
N LEU A 47 13.51 -4.74 -2.15
CA LEU A 47 14.21 -3.98 -1.13
C LEU A 47 13.76 -4.46 0.27
N GLU A 48 14.67 -5.04 1.05
CA GLU A 48 14.35 -5.55 2.39
C GLU A 48 14.44 -4.41 3.44
N SER A 49 13.63 -3.38 3.26
CA SER A 49 13.49 -2.28 4.22
C SER A 49 12.40 -2.59 5.27
N GLU A 50 12.40 -1.84 6.37
CA GLU A 50 11.36 -1.95 7.41
C GLU A 50 9.93 -1.80 6.86
N ASP A 51 9.73 -0.91 5.89
CA ASP A 51 8.44 -0.71 5.22
C ASP A 51 7.98 -1.99 4.49
N VAL A 52 8.91 -2.69 3.84
CA VAL A 52 8.61 -3.93 3.11
C VAL A 52 8.38 -5.08 4.07
N LEU A 53 9.16 -5.19 5.15
CA LEU A 53 8.93 -6.16 6.23
C LEU A 53 7.57 -5.95 6.90
N SER A 54 7.19 -4.71 7.15
CA SER A 54 5.84 -4.36 7.63
C SER A 54 4.75 -4.79 6.65
N THR A 55 5.01 -4.68 5.33
CA THR A 55 4.08 -5.14 4.29
C THR A 55 3.89 -6.65 4.35
N ILE A 56 4.97 -7.41 4.44
CA ILE A 56 4.93 -8.88 4.57
C ILE A 56 4.17 -9.28 5.84
N SER A 57 4.47 -8.64 6.97
CA SER A 57 3.77 -8.90 8.24
C SER A 57 2.26 -8.65 8.13
N CYS A 58 1.85 -7.53 7.53
CA CYS A 58 0.44 -7.22 7.32
C CYS A 58 -0.24 -8.23 6.41
N LEU A 59 0.40 -8.61 5.29
CA LEU A 59 -0.14 -9.58 4.35
C LEU A 59 -0.27 -10.98 4.96
N ASN A 60 0.70 -11.41 5.78
CA ASN A 60 0.60 -12.67 6.51
C ASN A 60 -0.60 -12.69 7.47
N LYS A 61 -0.86 -11.58 8.17
CA LYS A 61 -2.04 -11.41 9.03
C LYS A 61 -3.36 -11.42 8.24
N LEU A 62 -3.31 -11.10 6.95
CA LEU A 62 -4.43 -11.14 6.01
C LEU A 62 -4.54 -12.47 5.25
N GLY A 63 -3.86 -13.51 5.73
CA GLY A 63 -3.95 -14.87 5.22
C GLY A 63 -3.10 -15.15 3.98
N VAL A 64 -2.22 -14.25 3.58
CA VAL A 64 -1.29 -14.46 2.46
C VAL A 64 -0.04 -15.18 2.96
N LYS A 65 0.31 -16.31 2.36
CA LYS A 65 1.57 -17.02 2.64
C LYS A 65 2.69 -16.42 1.81
N ILE A 66 3.72 -15.90 2.47
CA ILE A 66 4.91 -15.34 1.82
C ILE A 66 6.14 -16.07 2.37
N SER A 67 7.00 -16.54 1.49
CA SER A 67 8.27 -17.20 1.84
C SER A 67 9.41 -16.63 1.01
N LYS A 68 10.63 -16.67 1.55
CA LYS A 68 11.85 -16.30 0.82
C LYS A 68 12.61 -17.57 0.45
N LYS A 69 12.91 -17.75 -0.84
CA LYS A 69 13.69 -18.88 -1.37
C LYS A 69 14.62 -18.38 -2.46
N ASN A 70 15.92 -18.72 -2.38
CA ASN A 70 16.91 -18.36 -3.39
C ASN A 70 16.87 -16.90 -3.81
N ASN A 71 16.86 -15.98 -2.83
CA ASN A 71 16.82 -14.53 -3.05
C ASN A 71 15.56 -14.02 -3.79
N LYS A 72 14.47 -14.81 -3.79
CA LYS A 72 13.16 -14.48 -4.35
C LYS A 72 12.11 -14.55 -3.26
N PHE A 73 11.14 -13.68 -3.31
CA PHE A 73 9.94 -13.79 -2.49
C PHE A 73 8.85 -14.51 -3.27
N ILE A 74 8.35 -15.59 -2.68
CA ILE A 74 7.26 -16.39 -3.22
C ILE A 74 6.00 -16.00 -2.49
N VAL A 75 5.05 -15.41 -3.21
CA VAL A 75 3.77 -14.93 -2.68
C VAL A 75 2.67 -15.85 -3.19
N HIS A 76 1.98 -16.52 -2.29
CA HIS A 76 0.81 -17.32 -2.63
C HIS A 76 -0.40 -16.40 -2.65
N GLY A 77 -0.78 -15.95 -3.84
CA GLY A 77 -1.91 -15.04 -4.05
C GLY A 77 -3.23 -15.67 -3.63
N ARG A 78 -4.14 -14.85 -3.18
CA ARG A 78 -5.46 -15.30 -2.70
C ARG A 78 -6.61 -14.93 -3.64
N GLY A 79 -6.34 -14.10 -4.63
CA GLY A 79 -7.35 -13.52 -5.50
C GLY A 79 -7.90 -12.18 -4.97
N ILE A 80 -8.50 -11.43 -5.88
CA ILE A 80 -9.18 -10.17 -5.56
C ILE A 80 -10.34 -10.44 -4.61
N GLY A 81 -10.49 -9.60 -3.57
CA GLY A 81 -11.56 -9.73 -2.57
C GLY A 81 -11.42 -10.90 -1.59
N SER A 82 -10.32 -11.67 -1.63
CA SER A 82 -10.15 -12.89 -0.83
C SER A 82 -9.18 -12.74 0.35
N LEU A 83 -8.70 -11.54 0.62
CA LEU A 83 -7.96 -11.27 1.85
C LEU A 83 -8.89 -11.41 3.05
N TYR A 84 -8.41 -12.01 4.11
CA TYR A 84 -9.20 -12.18 5.33
C TYR A 84 -8.35 -11.99 6.57
N ALA A 85 -8.98 -11.64 7.67
CA ALA A 85 -8.31 -11.59 8.96
C ALA A 85 -9.15 -12.27 10.04
N LYS A 86 -8.45 -12.85 11.02
CA LYS A 86 -9.10 -13.33 12.24
C LYS A 86 -9.68 -12.16 13.02
N LYS A 87 -10.63 -12.43 13.92
CA LYS A 87 -11.18 -11.41 14.83
C LYS A 87 -10.05 -10.74 15.64
N ASN A 88 -10.19 -9.44 15.89
CA ASN A 88 -9.27 -8.63 16.70
C ASN A 88 -7.83 -8.50 16.16
N VAL A 89 -7.63 -8.71 14.87
CA VAL A 89 -6.32 -8.47 14.25
C VAL A 89 -6.05 -6.97 14.17
N GLU A 90 -4.84 -6.59 14.56
CA GLU A 90 -4.30 -5.25 14.36
C GLU A 90 -3.25 -5.28 13.26
N LEU A 91 -3.39 -4.41 12.26
CA LEU A 91 -2.38 -4.17 11.24
C LEU A 91 -1.52 -2.97 11.65
N ASN A 92 -0.25 -3.23 11.90
CA ASN A 92 0.73 -2.18 12.18
C ASN A 92 1.57 -1.92 10.92
N PHE A 93 1.48 -0.70 10.40
CA PHE A 93 2.15 -0.29 9.18
C PHE A 93 3.58 0.24 9.40
N GLY A 94 4.07 0.22 10.66
CA GLY A 94 5.33 0.87 11.01
C GLY A 94 5.29 2.35 10.61
N ASN A 95 6.32 2.82 9.92
CA ASN A 95 6.40 4.18 9.36
C ASN A 95 5.89 4.26 7.90
N SER A 96 5.39 3.18 7.33
CA SER A 96 5.10 3.11 5.90
C SER A 96 3.78 3.78 5.52
N GLY A 97 3.85 5.03 5.09
CA GLY A 97 2.70 5.74 4.51
C GLY A 97 2.24 5.15 3.17
N THR A 98 3.14 4.53 2.40
CA THR A 98 2.82 3.84 1.15
C THR A 98 1.99 2.60 1.43
N LEU A 99 2.50 1.70 2.29
CA LEU A 99 1.75 0.51 2.70
C LEU A 99 0.37 0.87 3.23
N ALA A 100 0.31 1.81 4.20
CA ALA A 100 -0.96 2.19 4.83
C ALA A 100 -2.01 2.62 3.80
N ARG A 101 -1.64 3.46 2.82
CA ARG A 101 -2.60 3.95 1.83
C ARG A 101 -3.03 2.88 0.84
N LEU A 102 -2.10 2.08 0.34
CA LEU A 102 -2.41 1.08 -0.66
C LEU A 102 -3.22 -0.09 -0.09
N ILE A 103 -2.82 -0.60 1.07
CA ILE A 103 -3.52 -1.72 1.70
C ILE A 103 -4.93 -1.33 2.16
N ILE A 104 -5.13 -0.10 2.67
CA ILE A 104 -6.46 0.40 3.01
C ILE A 104 -7.35 0.49 1.76
N GLY A 105 -6.78 0.84 0.59
CA GLY A 105 -7.49 0.77 -0.69
C GLY A 105 -8.03 -0.63 -0.97
N LEU A 106 -7.21 -1.67 -0.82
CA LEU A 106 -7.65 -3.07 -0.98
C LEU A 106 -8.69 -3.48 0.07
N LEU A 107 -8.44 -3.15 1.34
CA LEU A 107 -9.30 -3.57 2.44
C LEU A 107 -10.68 -2.91 2.43
N ALA A 108 -10.79 -1.69 1.91
CA ALA A 108 -12.06 -0.95 1.87
C ALA A 108 -13.15 -1.67 1.08
N THR A 109 -12.76 -2.45 0.08
CA THR A 109 -13.68 -3.18 -0.81
C THR A 109 -13.57 -4.70 -0.68
N THR A 110 -12.66 -5.21 0.17
CA THR A 110 -12.57 -6.64 0.48
C THR A 110 -13.70 -7.03 1.45
N PRO A 111 -14.50 -8.06 1.18
CA PRO A 111 -15.61 -8.44 2.04
C PRO A 111 -15.19 -8.82 3.46
N ASN A 112 -16.07 -8.58 4.43
CA ASN A 112 -15.94 -9.03 5.82
C ASN A 112 -14.69 -8.54 6.55
N ILE A 113 -14.16 -7.38 6.19
CA ILE A 113 -13.04 -6.77 6.89
C ILE A 113 -13.55 -5.90 8.05
N ASN A 114 -13.07 -6.23 9.26
CA ASN A 114 -13.20 -5.39 10.45
C ASN A 114 -11.90 -5.46 11.25
N LEU A 115 -11.07 -4.43 11.13
CA LEU A 115 -9.68 -4.45 11.60
C LEU A 115 -9.29 -3.16 12.29
N LYS A 116 -8.40 -3.27 13.27
CA LYS A 116 -7.68 -2.14 13.83
C LYS A 116 -6.43 -1.83 12.99
N LEU A 117 -6.26 -0.56 12.66
CA LEU A 117 -5.15 -0.04 11.87
C LEU A 117 -4.29 0.87 12.75
N THR A 118 -2.99 0.67 12.72
CA THR A 118 -2.04 1.49 13.49
C THR A 118 -0.71 1.67 12.74
N GLY A 119 0.18 2.43 13.32
CA GLY A 119 1.53 2.64 12.85
C GLY A 119 2.41 3.17 13.97
N ASP A 120 3.64 3.52 13.66
CA ASP A 120 4.56 4.13 14.60
C ASP A 120 4.17 5.57 14.98
N HIS A 121 4.96 6.19 15.83
CA HIS A 121 4.72 7.57 16.28
C HIS A 121 4.70 8.57 15.13
N SER A 122 5.58 8.40 14.13
CA SER A 122 5.65 9.29 12.95
C SER A 122 4.43 9.12 12.05
N LEU A 123 4.02 7.89 11.76
CA LEU A 123 2.86 7.62 10.93
C LEU A 123 1.55 8.07 11.59
N LYS A 124 1.43 7.95 12.91
CA LYS A 124 0.27 8.44 13.69
C LYS A 124 0.07 9.96 13.59
N LYS A 125 1.14 10.73 13.35
CA LYS A 125 1.04 12.18 13.15
C LYS A 125 0.57 12.57 11.75
N ARG A 126 0.61 11.64 10.79
CA ARG A 126 0.23 11.93 9.39
C ARG A 126 -1.27 11.82 9.22
N SER A 127 -1.87 12.85 8.60
CA SER A 127 -3.30 12.84 8.29
C SER A 127 -3.63 11.85 7.18
N MET A 128 -4.64 11.02 7.42
CA MET A 128 -5.24 10.09 6.46
C MET A 128 -6.58 10.60 5.92
N LYS A 129 -6.93 11.86 6.18
CA LYS A 129 -8.24 12.45 5.85
C LYS A 129 -8.65 12.21 4.40
N LYS A 130 -7.78 12.55 3.44
CA LYS A 130 -8.10 12.37 2.01
C LYS A 130 -8.35 10.91 1.64
N LEU A 131 -7.54 9.99 2.17
CA LEU A 131 -7.72 8.54 1.95
C LEU A 131 -9.04 8.05 2.54
N ILE A 132 -9.31 8.37 3.81
CA ILE A 132 -10.53 7.96 4.52
C ILE A 132 -11.76 8.43 3.76
N LEU A 133 -11.82 9.71 3.37
CA LEU A 133 -12.93 10.25 2.59
C LEU A 133 -13.12 9.57 1.23
N LEU A 134 -12.03 9.18 0.56
CA LEU A 134 -12.09 8.44 -0.70
C LEU A 134 -12.61 7.01 -0.51
N MET A 135 -12.10 6.30 0.49
CA MET A 135 -12.53 4.92 0.77
C MET A 135 -13.97 4.86 1.29
N SER A 136 -14.42 5.91 2.01
CA SER A 136 -15.82 6.02 2.41
C SER A 136 -16.77 6.19 1.22
N LYS A 137 -16.31 6.72 0.09
CA LYS A 137 -17.12 6.76 -1.14
C LYS A 137 -17.37 5.37 -1.74
N PHE A 138 -16.47 4.40 -1.52
CA PHE A 138 -16.67 3.00 -1.85
C PHE A 138 -17.56 2.27 -0.81
N GLY A 139 -17.99 2.95 0.26
CA GLY A 139 -18.84 2.41 1.30
C GLY A 139 -18.11 1.93 2.56
N ALA A 140 -16.79 2.03 2.63
CA ALA A 140 -16.05 1.66 3.84
C ALA A 140 -16.31 2.64 4.99
N THR A 141 -16.35 2.14 6.21
CA THR A 141 -16.54 2.93 7.43
C THR A 141 -15.27 2.95 8.28
N PHE A 142 -14.98 4.10 8.88
CA PHE A 142 -13.84 4.29 9.78
C PHE A 142 -14.30 4.72 11.16
N ILE A 143 -13.77 4.10 12.20
CA ILE A 143 -14.13 4.33 13.60
C ILE A 143 -12.88 4.71 14.39
N PRO A 144 -12.95 5.75 15.24
CA PRO A 144 -14.06 6.68 15.48
C PRO A 144 -14.36 7.58 14.27
N LYS A 145 -15.62 7.97 14.11
CA LYS A 145 -16.02 8.94 13.10
C LYS A 145 -15.27 10.27 13.30
N ASN A 146 -14.95 10.95 12.18
CA ASN A 146 -14.23 12.24 12.16
C ASN A 146 -12.80 12.20 12.73
N LYS A 147 -12.26 11.03 13.01
CA LYS A 147 -10.84 10.85 13.31
C LYS A 147 -10.08 10.50 12.03
N PHE A 148 -8.99 11.22 11.77
CA PHE A 148 -8.23 11.11 10.54
C PHE A 148 -6.75 10.73 10.77
N HIS A 149 -6.44 10.20 11.93
CA HIS A 149 -5.10 9.77 12.34
C HIS A 149 -5.18 8.40 13.00
N PHE A 150 -4.17 7.57 12.81
CA PHE A 150 -4.10 6.28 13.49
C PHE A 150 -3.96 6.44 15.02
N PRO A 151 -4.44 5.46 15.81
CA PRO A 151 -5.13 4.23 15.41
C PRO A 151 -6.58 4.47 14.99
N LEU A 152 -7.07 3.65 14.05
CA LEU A 152 -8.43 3.65 13.53
C LEU A 152 -8.89 2.21 13.31
N ASN A 153 -10.19 1.97 13.34
CA ASN A 153 -10.76 0.73 12.82
C ASN A 153 -11.33 0.99 11.42
N ILE A 154 -11.17 0.03 10.52
CA ILE A 154 -11.83 -0.01 9.22
C ILE A 154 -12.85 -1.13 9.23
N ILE A 155 -14.07 -0.83 8.72
CA ILE A 155 -15.08 -1.80 8.35
C ILE A 155 -15.26 -1.66 6.85
N SER A 156 -15.04 -2.75 6.10
CA SER A 156 -15.20 -2.74 4.65
C SER A 156 -16.65 -2.54 4.23
N SER A 157 -16.84 -2.17 2.97
CA SER A 157 -18.17 -2.12 2.37
C SER A 157 -18.66 -3.53 2.06
N ASP A 158 -19.93 -3.80 2.35
CA ASP A 158 -20.62 -5.03 1.94
C ASP A 158 -21.00 -4.98 0.45
N MET A 159 -21.19 -3.78 -0.11
CA MET A 159 -21.46 -3.53 -1.52
C MET A 159 -20.65 -2.32 -2.01
N PRO A 160 -19.36 -2.51 -2.30
CA PRO A 160 -18.53 -1.41 -2.77
C PRO A 160 -18.92 -0.99 -4.19
N LEU A 161 -19.31 0.27 -4.38
CA LEU A 161 -19.64 0.82 -5.69
C LEU A 161 -18.49 1.61 -6.28
N GLY A 162 -18.33 1.54 -7.60
CA GLY A 162 -17.35 2.32 -8.35
C GLY A 162 -17.56 3.82 -8.19
N ILE A 163 -16.49 4.59 -8.28
CA ILE A 163 -16.51 6.04 -8.06
C ILE A 163 -15.85 6.81 -9.21
N ASN A 164 -16.23 8.06 -9.37
CA ASN A 164 -15.51 9.03 -10.18
C ASN A 164 -14.52 9.80 -9.29
N TYR A 165 -13.23 9.70 -9.60
CA TYR A 165 -12.16 10.33 -8.84
C TYR A 165 -11.33 11.28 -9.71
N LYS A 166 -11.35 12.57 -9.37
CA LYS A 166 -10.42 13.56 -9.96
C LYS A 166 -9.12 13.50 -9.17
N ALA A 167 -8.08 12.89 -9.76
CA ALA A 167 -6.80 12.69 -9.12
C ALA A 167 -6.03 14.00 -8.99
N GLY A 168 -5.51 14.25 -7.78
CA GLY A 168 -4.52 15.29 -7.54
C GLY A 168 -3.10 14.75 -7.75
N VAL A 169 -2.11 15.46 -7.22
CA VAL A 169 -0.68 15.14 -7.36
C VAL A 169 -0.21 13.91 -6.56
N SER A 170 -1.09 13.25 -5.81
CA SER A 170 -0.71 12.12 -4.96
C SER A 170 -0.84 10.78 -5.69
N ALA A 171 0.28 10.22 -6.15
CA ALA A 171 0.34 8.89 -6.73
C ALA A 171 -0.20 7.80 -5.78
N GLN A 172 0.02 7.94 -4.46
CA GLN A 172 -0.45 6.96 -3.47
C GLN A 172 -1.99 6.93 -3.35
N LEU A 173 -2.65 8.09 -3.40
CA LEU A 173 -4.12 8.15 -3.39
C LEU A 173 -4.71 7.61 -4.69
N LYS A 174 -4.09 7.94 -5.84
CA LYS A 174 -4.45 7.36 -7.15
C LYS A 174 -4.38 5.83 -7.09
N SER A 175 -3.26 5.29 -6.63
CA SER A 175 -3.07 3.83 -6.49
C SER A 175 -4.06 3.20 -5.51
N ALA A 176 -4.39 3.86 -4.39
CA ALA A 176 -5.38 3.34 -3.45
C ALA A 176 -6.79 3.23 -4.08
N VAL A 177 -7.19 4.24 -4.87
CA VAL A 177 -8.47 4.22 -5.60
C VAL A 177 -8.47 3.14 -6.68
N MET A 178 -7.35 2.96 -7.41
CA MET A 178 -7.21 1.88 -8.41
C MET A 178 -7.39 0.51 -7.74
N LEU A 179 -6.70 0.27 -6.63
CA LEU A 179 -6.78 -0.99 -5.91
C LEU A 179 -8.17 -1.26 -5.33
N ALA A 180 -8.86 -0.23 -4.82
CA ALA A 180 -10.24 -0.35 -4.38
C ALA A 180 -11.18 -0.65 -5.56
N GLY A 181 -10.97 0.00 -6.70
CA GLY A 181 -11.76 -0.20 -7.91
C GLY A 181 -11.70 -1.62 -8.47
N LEU A 182 -10.62 -2.38 -8.21
CA LEU A 182 -10.49 -3.77 -8.66
C LEU A 182 -11.57 -4.71 -8.08
N ASN A 183 -12.13 -4.36 -6.93
CA ASN A 183 -13.14 -5.17 -6.24
C ASN A 183 -14.43 -4.40 -5.95
N SER A 184 -14.73 -3.38 -6.75
CA SER A 184 -15.98 -2.62 -6.67
C SER A 184 -16.92 -2.98 -7.82
N TYR A 185 -18.21 -2.87 -7.58
CA TYR A 185 -19.23 -3.03 -8.62
C TYR A 185 -19.33 -1.75 -9.47
N GLY A 186 -19.50 -1.93 -10.77
CA GLY A 186 -19.56 -0.83 -11.73
C GLY A 186 -18.19 -0.22 -12.05
N LEU A 187 -18.18 0.93 -12.68
CA LEU A 187 -16.97 1.57 -13.18
C LEU A 187 -16.35 2.48 -12.13
N THR A 188 -15.05 2.36 -11.95
CA THR A 188 -14.23 3.35 -11.23
C THR A 188 -13.42 4.14 -12.24
N ASN A 189 -13.77 5.42 -12.40
CA ASN A 189 -13.08 6.33 -13.33
C ASN A 189 -12.09 7.23 -12.58
N ILE A 190 -10.89 7.34 -13.11
CA ILE A 190 -9.84 8.20 -12.56
C ILE A 190 -9.44 9.21 -13.63
N PHE A 191 -9.66 10.50 -13.32
CA PHE A 191 -9.32 11.61 -14.19
C PHE A 191 -8.09 12.32 -13.65
N GLU A 192 -7.02 12.35 -14.40
CA GLU A 192 -5.76 13.00 -14.01
C GLU A 192 -5.59 14.31 -14.78
N HIS A 193 -5.52 15.44 -14.05
CA HIS A 193 -5.29 16.77 -14.65
C HIS A 193 -3.82 17.20 -14.60
N LYS A 194 -3.03 16.62 -13.71
CA LYS A 194 -1.60 16.88 -13.58
C LYS A 194 -0.89 15.54 -13.46
N GLN A 195 0.13 15.38 -14.27
CA GLN A 195 0.95 14.18 -14.25
C GLN A 195 1.56 13.98 -12.85
N SER A 196 1.26 12.86 -12.23
CA SER A 196 1.92 12.41 -11.01
C SER A 196 3.10 11.50 -11.37
N ARG A 197 4.03 11.28 -10.44
CA ARG A 197 5.02 10.22 -10.62
C ARG A 197 4.28 8.87 -10.70
N ASP A 198 4.44 8.20 -11.82
CA ASP A 198 3.92 6.85 -12.01
C ASP A 198 5.00 5.83 -11.61
N HIS A 199 4.60 4.90 -10.77
CA HIS A 199 5.44 3.80 -10.31
C HIS A 199 4.83 2.47 -10.78
#